data_f2527c332fb21a8e2f2ec6bf9460d155
#
_entry.id   f2527c332fb21a8e2f2ec6bf9460d155
#
_cell.length_a   1.000
_cell.length_b   1.000
_cell.length_c   1.000
_cell.angle_alpha   90.00
_cell.angle_beta   90.00
_cell.angle_gamma   90.00
#
_symmetry.space_group_name_H-M   'P 1'
#
loop_
_entity.id
_entity.type
_entity.pdbx_description
1 polymer ?
#
loop_
_entity_poly.entity_id
_entity_poly.type
_entity_poly.pdbx_seq_one_letter_code
_entity_poly.pdbx_strand_id
1 'polypeptide(L)'
;MLKVKNIINMESFMGKLNKTAESHILEIISRYKNEKTPLMLILSDIQNEYGYIPLEVQEIVSAETGIPVAEIYGVVTFYSYFSLKPKGKYVIGVCLGTACYVKGSQNIIDKFQELLNIKPGETTEDGLFTLDALRCIGACGIAPAVSINGKVYSKMTVSQVSEVIESYRKEAQNV
;
A
#
# COMPACT_ATOMS: atom_id res chain seq x y z
N MET A 1 -13.07 -12.29 6.73
CA MET A 1 -12.10 -12.28 7.84
C MET A 1 -10.84 -13.01 7.36
N LEU A 2 -10.04 -12.35 6.52
CA LEU A 2 -8.80 -12.89 5.95
C LEU A 2 -7.66 -12.57 6.92
N LYS A 3 -7.12 -13.63 7.52
CA LYS A 3 -5.93 -13.57 8.36
C LYS A 3 -4.75 -13.14 7.49
N VAL A 4 -4.18 -11.97 7.76
CA VAL A 4 -2.83 -11.61 7.33
C VAL A 4 -1.88 -12.54 8.06
N LYS A 5 -1.62 -13.69 7.45
CA LYS A 5 -0.57 -14.61 7.90
C LYS A 5 0.69 -14.31 7.10
N ASN A 6 1.74 -14.10 7.83
CA ASN A 6 3.14 -13.99 7.43
C ASN A 6 3.59 -12.62 6.89
N ILE A 7 3.94 -11.76 7.81
CA ILE A 7 5.04 -10.81 7.63
C ILE A 7 6.30 -11.67 7.45
N ILE A 8 6.57 -12.09 6.22
CA ILE A 8 7.89 -12.59 5.84
C ILE A 8 8.81 -11.39 6.03
N ASN A 9 9.81 -11.54 6.87
CA ASN A 9 10.81 -10.55 7.26
C ASN A 9 11.15 -9.61 6.09
N MET A 10 10.85 -8.33 6.27
CA MET A 10 11.07 -7.24 5.30
C MET A 10 12.55 -7.15 4.86
N GLU A 11 13.48 -7.56 5.72
CA GLU A 11 14.92 -7.61 5.43
C GLU A 11 15.32 -8.73 4.46
N SER A 12 14.54 -9.82 4.38
CA SER A 12 14.84 -10.96 3.48
C SER A 12 14.43 -10.71 2.03
N PHE A 13 13.54 -9.75 1.77
CA PHE A 13 13.04 -9.48 0.41
C PHE A 13 13.83 -8.38 -0.32
N MET A 14 14.55 -7.51 0.41
CA MET A 14 15.39 -6.45 -0.17
C MET A 14 16.77 -6.96 -0.65
N GLY A 15 17.12 -8.20 -0.36
CA GLY A 15 18.37 -8.82 -0.77
C GLY A 15 18.17 -10.16 -1.48
N LYS A 16 17.98 -10.16 -2.80
CA LYS A 16 17.78 -11.34 -3.69
C LYS A 16 16.54 -12.16 -3.31
N LEU A 17 15.57 -12.22 -4.22
CA LEU A 17 14.39 -13.09 -4.11
C LEU A 17 14.81 -14.45 -3.57
N ASN A 18 14.32 -14.82 -2.39
CA ASN A 18 14.61 -16.11 -1.80
C ASN A 18 13.97 -17.17 -2.73
N LYS A 19 14.67 -18.27 -3.05
CA LYS A 19 14.16 -19.35 -3.92
C LYS A 19 12.73 -19.80 -3.56
N THR A 20 12.37 -19.69 -2.29
CA THR A 20 11.03 -20.00 -1.77
C THR A 20 9.97 -19.00 -2.27
N ALA A 21 10.29 -17.70 -2.29
CA ALA A 21 9.37 -16.68 -2.79
C ALA A 21 9.18 -16.78 -4.31
N GLU A 22 10.26 -17.05 -5.05
CA GLU A 22 10.22 -17.29 -6.49
C GLU A 22 9.33 -18.50 -6.83
N SER A 23 9.52 -19.64 -6.15
CA SER A 23 8.70 -20.84 -6.33
C SER A 23 7.21 -20.57 -6.04
N HIS A 24 6.90 -19.75 -5.05
CA HIS A 24 5.53 -19.39 -4.71
C HIS A 24 4.89 -18.45 -5.75
N ILE A 25 5.68 -17.48 -6.28
CA ILE A 25 5.21 -16.63 -7.39
C ILE A 25 4.91 -17.49 -8.63
N LEU A 26 5.77 -18.46 -8.95
CA LEU A 26 5.53 -19.41 -10.04
C LEU A 26 4.25 -20.26 -9.81
N GLU A 27 3.99 -20.64 -8.58
CA GLU A 27 2.73 -21.32 -8.21
C GLU A 27 1.51 -20.43 -8.47
N ILE A 28 1.55 -19.15 -8.06
CA ILE A 28 0.48 -18.18 -8.33
C ILE A 28 0.26 -18.07 -9.84
N ILE A 29 1.30 -17.88 -10.64
CA ILE A 29 1.20 -17.76 -12.09
C ILE A 29 0.57 -19.03 -12.70
N SER A 30 0.93 -20.21 -12.20
CA SER A 30 0.43 -21.49 -12.70
C SER A 30 -1.08 -21.66 -12.57
N ARG A 31 -1.71 -21.03 -11.58
CA ARG A 31 -3.17 -21.06 -11.36
C ARG A 31 -3.95 -20.44 -12.51
N TYR A 32 -3.32 -19.50 -13.24
CA TYR A 32 -3.96 -18.70 -14.29
C TYR A 32 -3.52 -19.03 -15.72
N LYS A 33 -2.83 -20.16 -15.93
CA LYS A 33 -2.31 -20.57 -17.27
C LYS A 33 -3.38 -20.71 -18.36
N ASN A 34 -4.63 -20.97 -17.98
CA ASN A 34 -5.73 -21.16 -18.93
C ASN A 34 -6.59 -19.90 -19.12
N GLU A 35 -6.26 -18.81 -18.45
CA GLU A 35 -7.00 -17.54 -18.57
C GLU A 35 -6.57 -16.76 -19.80
N LYS A 36 -7.53 -16.12 -20.49
CA LYS A 36 -7.24 -15.30 -21.67
C LYS A 36 -6.48 -14.00 -21.34
N THR A 37 -6.71 -13.44 -20.15
CA THR A 37 -6.12 -12.19 -19.67
C THR A 37 -5.63 -12.37 -18.23
N PRO A 38 -4.58 -13.17 -18.00
CA PRO A 38 -4.19 -13.59 -16.66
C PRO A 38 -3.51 -12.49 -15.84
N LEU A 39 -2.96 -11.44 -16.48
CA LEU A 39 -2.06 -10.47 -15.85
C LEU A 39 -2.66 -9.82 -14.60
N MET A 40 -3.88 -9.29 -14.69
CA MET A 40 -4.54 -8.63 -13.55
C MET A 40 -4.77 -9.57 -12.38
N LEU A 41 -5.12 -10.82 -12.64
CA LEU A 41 -5.37 -11.82 -11.62
C LEU A 41 -4.06 -12.21 -10.92
N ILE A 42 -3.00 -12.47 -11.69
CA ILE A 42 -1.67 -12.76 -11.18
C ILE A 42 -1.16 -11.62 -10.30
N LEU A 43 -1.18 -10.38 -10.82
CA LEU A 43 -0.71 -9.21 -10.08
C LEU A 43 -1.54 -8.96 -8.82
N SER A 44 -2.86 -9.21 -8.86
CA SER A 44 -3.74 -9.05 -7.70
C SER A 44 -3.41 -10.05 -6.59
N ASP A 45 -3.17 -11.31 -6.93
CA ASP A 45 -2.78 -12.32 -5.95
C ASP A 45 -1.41 -12.01 -5.35
N ILE A 46 -0.43 -11.62 -6.18
CA ILE A 46 0.89 -11.20 -5.71
C ILE A 46 0.77 -9.98 -4.77
N GLN A 47 0.00 -8.96 -5.15
CA GLN A 47 -0.23 -7.78 -4.31
C GLN A 47 -0.88 -8.15 -2.97
N ASN A 48 -1.85 -9.06 -2.96
CA ASN A 48 -2.52 -9.50 -1.74
C ASN A 48 -1.61 -10.28 -0.80
N GLU A 49 -0.70 -11.08 -1.34
CA GLU A 49 0.19 -11.94 -0.55
C GLU A 49 1.45 -11.20 -0.07
N TYR A 50 2.06 -10.40 -0.94
CA TYR A 50 3.33 -9.71 -0.65
C TYR A 50 3.17 -8.23 -0.33
N GLY A 51 2.03 -7.61 -0.67
CA GLY A 51 1.77 -6.20 -0.41
C GLY A 51 2.37 -5.23 -1.43
N TYR A 52 3.25 -5.70 -2.34
CA TYR A 52 3.87 -4.90 -3.38
C TYR A 52 4.44 -5.77 -4.50
N ILE A 53 4.73 -5.16 -5.65
CA ILE A 53 5.19 -5.83 -6.88
C ILE A 53 6.45 -5.12 -7.39
N PRO A 54 7.64 -5.42 -6.86
CA PRO A 54 8.89 -4.82 -7.31
C PRO A 54 9.28 -5.31 -8.70
N LEU A 55 10.31 -4.69 -9.29
CA LEU A 55 10.75 -5.00 -10.66
C LEU A 55 11.14 -6.46 -10.84
N GLU A 56 11.82 -7.04 -9.86
CA GLU A 56 12.28 -8.44 -9.88
C GLU A 56 11.09 -9.41 -10.01
N VAL A 57 9.97 -9.12 -9.35
CA VAL A 57 8.73 -9.90 -9.47
C VAL A 57 8.10 -9.73 -10.84
N GLN A 58 8.12 -8.51 -11.39
CA GLN A 58 7.62 -8.24 -12.74
C GLN A 58 8.42 -8.98 -13.79
N GLU A 59 9.74 -9.11 -13.62
CA GLU A 59 10.63 -9.89 -14.50
C GLU A 59 10.26 -11.38 -14.49
N ILE A 60 9.97 -11.96 -13.32
CA ILE A 60 9.51 -13.36 -13.20
C ILE A 60 8.16 -13.52 -13.91
N VAL A 61 7.20 -12.63 -13.67
CA VAL A 61 5.89 -12.68 -14.35
C VAL A 61 6.08 -12.58 -15.87
N SER A 62 6.96 -11.70 -16.35
CA SER A 62 7.27 -11.54 -17.77
C SER A 62 7.85 -12.81 -18.37
N ALA A 63 8.82 -13.43 -17.71
CA ALA A 63 9.47 -14.67 -18.18
C ALA A 63 8.48 -15.83 -18.33
N GLU A 64 7.55 -15.97 -17.39
CA GLU A 64 6.58 -17.07 -17.36
C GLU A 64 5.36 -16.85 -18.26
N THR A 65 4.94 -15.59 -18.43
CA THR A 65 3.71 -15.26 -19.21
C THR A 65 4.01 -14.83 -20.63
N GLY A 66 5.26 -14.45 -20.94
CA GLY A 66 5.66 -13.83 -22.21
C GLY A 66 5.20 -12.39 -22.39
N ILE A 67 4.55 -11.78 -21.37
CA ILE A 67 4.11 -10.38 -21.40
C ILE A 67 5.32 -9.48 -21.14
N PRO A 68 5.59 -8.46 -21.97
CA PRO A 68 6.73 -7.57 -21.78
C PRO A 68 6.71 -6.87 -20.41
N VAL A 69 7.86 -6.75 -19.74
CA VAL A 69 7.98 -6.05 -18.44
C VAL A 69 7.43 -4.63 -18.52
N ALA A 70 7.59 -3.93 -19.64
CA ALA A 70 7.06 -2.57 -19.83
C ALA A 70 5.54 -2.53 -19.76
N GLU A 71 4.84 -3.54 -20.25
CA GLU A 71 3.38 -3.66 -20.16
C GLU A 71 2.95 -3.94 -18.71
N ILE A 72 3.61 -4.88 -18.03
CA ILE A 72 3.39 -5.20 -16.62
C ILE A 72 3.60 -3.95 -15.76
N TYR A 73 4.71 -3.24 -15.96
CA TYR A 73 5.02 -2.00 -15.26
C TYR A 73 3.95 -0.92 -15.50
N GLY A 74 3.48 -0.80 -16.75
CA GLY A 74 2.40 0.11 -17.10
C GLY A 74 1.12 -0.19 -16.31
N VAL A 75 0.75 -1.45 -16.18
CA VAL A 75 -0.41 -1.88 -15.38
C VAL A 75 -0.20 -1.57 -13.89
N VAL A 76 0.95 -1.95 -13.34
CA VAL A 76 1.26 -1.75 -11.90
C VAL A 76 1.28 -0.26 -11.52
N THR A 77 1.75 0.61 -12.41
CA THR A 77 1.79 2.06 -12.15
C THR A 77 0.48 2.78 -12.43
N PHE A 78 -0.35 2.24 -13.33
CA PHE A 78 -1.65 2.82 -13.67
C PHE A 78 -2.70 2.60 -12.59
N TYR A 79 -2.76 1.40 -12.02
CA TYR A 79 -3.76 1.06 -11.00
C TYR A 79 -3.23 1.37 -9.61
N SER A 80 -3.90 2.28 -8.89
CA SER A 80 -3.55 2.66 -7.49
C SER A 80 -3.67 1.54 -6.46
N TYR A 81 -4.26 0.42 -6.86
CA TYR A 81 -4.33 -0.80 -6.05
C TYR A 81 -2.96 -1.46 -5.86
N PHE A 82 -2.10 -1.37 -6.88
CA PHE A 82 -0.76 -1.95 -6.85
C PHE A 82 0.26 -1.00 -6.23
N SER A 83 1.31 -1.56 -5.64
CA SER A 83 2.43 -0.82 -5.09
C SER A 83 3.75 -1.39 -5.58
N LEU A 84 4.69 -0.52 -5.97
CA LEU A 84 6.06 -0.91 -6.35
C LEU A 84 6.98 -1.08 -5.13
N LYS A 85 6.59 -0.50 -3.99
CA LYS A 85 7.38 -0.47 -2.76
C LYS A 85 6.57 -1.06 -1.61
N PRO A 86 7.22 -1.67 -0.62
CA PRO A 86 6.54 -2.16 0.55
C PRO A 86 5.85 -1.01 1.30
N LYS A 87 4.61 -1.26 1.72
CA LYS A 87 3.87 -0.33 2.59
C LYS A 87 4.12 -0.66 4.05
N GLY A 88 4.07 0.36 4.88
CA GLY A 88 4.17 0.19 6.34
C GLY A 88 2.98 -0.57 6.92
N LYS A 89 3.13 -0.99 8.18
CA LYS A 89 2.08 -1.68 8.95
C LYS A 89 0.76 -0.89 8.97
N TYR A 90 0.84 0.45 9.03
CA TYR A 90 -0.29 1.36 9.02
C TYR A 90 -0.24 2.29 7.80
N VAL A 91 -1.17 2.13 6.89
CA VAL A 91 -1.30 2.97 5.70
C VAL A 91 -2.29 4.09 6.00
N ILE A 92 -1.77 5.32 6.09
CA ILE A 92 -2.53 6.53 6.37
C ILE A 92 -2.90 7.18 5.03
N GLY A 93 -4.18 7.23 4.72
CA GLY A 93 -4.70 7.87 3.52
C GLY A 93 -5.47 9.13 3.84
N VAL A 94 -4.97 10.30 3.44
CA VAL A 94 -5.65 11.59 3.63
C VAL A 94 -6.41 11.96 2.37
N CYS A 95 -7.72 12.12 2.47
CA CYS A 95 -8.58 12.52 1.35
C CYS A 95 -8.35 13.99 0.98
N LEU A 96 -7.89 14.24 -0.25
CA LEU A 96 -7.72 15.58 -0.82
C LEU A 96 -8.80 15.93 -1.85
N GLY A 97 -9.94 15.22 -1.86
CA GLY A 97 -11.11 15.59 -2.65
C GLY A 97 -11.65 16.96 -2.25
N THR A 98 -12.36 17.66 -3.15
CA THR A 98 -12.79 19.06 -3.01
C THR A 98 -13.39 19.39 -1.64
N ALA A 99 -14.35 18.58 -1.15
CA ALA A 99 -15.00 18.85 0.13
C ALA A 99 -14.04 18.72 1.32
N CYS A 100 -13.10 17.77 1.29
CA CYS A 100 -12.07 17.61 2.32
C CYS A 100 -11.04 18.74 2.23
N TYR A 101 -10.62 19.09 1.01
CA TYR A 101 -9.65 20.16 0.78
C TYR A 101 -10.15 21.51 1.33
N VAL A 102 -11.38 21.91 0.98
CA VAL A 102 -12.01 23.15 1.49
C VAL A 102 -12.13 23.15 3.00
N LYS A 103 -12.26 21.99 3.62
CA LYS A 103 -12.33 21.84 5.09
C LYS A 103 -10.96 21.63 5.75
N GLY A 104 -9.86 21.87 5.04
CA GLY A 104 -8.52 21.93 5.59
C GLY A 104 -7.75 20.60 5.62
N SER A 105 -8.09 19.62 4.76
CA SER A 105 -7.34 18.35 4.71
C SER A 105 -5.89 18.54 4.28
N GLN A 106 -5.54 19.64 3.57
CA GLN A 106 -4.16 19.98 3.29
C GLN A 106 -3.34 20.19 4.57
N ASN A 107 -3.86 20.92 5.53
CA ASN A 107 -3.17 21.13 6.81
C ASN A 107 -3.01 19.83 7.61
N ILE A 108 -3.94 18.89 7.44
CA ILE A 108 -3.86 17.57 8.08
C ILE A 108 -2.73 16.74 7.48
N ILE A 109 -2.64 16.66 6.14
CA ILE A 109 -1.55 15.90 5.51
C ILE A 109 -0.19 16.52 5.77
N ASP A 110 -0.09 17.85 5.79
CA ASP A 110 1.14 18.58 6.12
C ASP A 110 1.59 18.26 7.57
N LYS A 111 0.63 18.14 8.50
CA LYS A 111 0.93 17.75 9.88
C LYS A 111 1.37 16.28 9.99
N PHE A 112 0.82 15.37 9.20
CA PHE A 112 1.33 14.00 9.12
C PHE A 112 2.76 13.98 8.56
N GLN A 113 3.04 14.73 7.50
CA GLN A 113 4.40 14.84 6.93
C GLN A 113 5.41 15.35 7.96
N GLU A 114 5.06 16.41 8.70
CA GLU A 114 5.90 16.98 9.75
C GLU A 114 6.23 15.95 10.85
N LEU A 115 5.21 15.27 11.38
CA LEU A 115 5.39 14.36 12.52
C LEU A 115 6.01 13.02 12.15
N LEU A 116 5.81 12.53 10.92
CA LEU A 116 6.36 11.28 10.43
C LEU A 116 7.66 11.46 9.63
N ASN A 117 8.01 12.70 9.28
CA ASN A 117 9.17 13.07 8.46
C ASN A 117 9.23 12.32 7.12
N ILE A 118 8.05 12.13 6.48
CA ILE A 118 7.90 11.48 5.17
C ILE A 118 6.96 12.29 4.28
N LYS A 119 7.11 12.14 2.96
CA LYS A 119 6.20 12.71 1.97
C LYS A 119 5.08 11.73 1.62
N PRO A 120 3.97 12.22 1.00
CA PRO A 120 2.96 11.35 0.43
C PRO A 120 3.57 10.35 -0.58
N GLY A 121 3.22 9.07 -0.43
CA GLY A 121 3.79 7.95 -1.18
C GLY A 121 5.02 7.32 -0.54
N GLU A 122 5.49 7.81 0.62
CA GLU A 122 6.63 7.26 1.33
C GLU A 122 6.22 6.51 2.60
N THR A 123 7.12 5.64 3.04
CA THR A 123 7.01 4.85 4.28
C THR A 123 8.11 5.29 5.24
N THR A 124 7.81 5.35 6.54
CA THR A 124 8.80 5.65 7.60
C THR A 124 9.90 4.59 7.62
N GLU A 125 11.12 4.97 8.02
CA GLU A 125 12.29 4.08 8.04
C GLU A 125 12.07 2.84 8.94
N ASP A 126 11.26 2.98 9.99
CA ASP A 126 10.86 1.88 10.87
C ASP A 126 9.82 0.94 10.25
N GLY A 127 9.36 1.21 9.00
CA GLY A 127 8.33 0.43 8.32
C GLY A 127 6.94 0.50 8.97
N LEU A 128 6.72 1.43 9.90
CA LEU A 128 5.47 1.47 10.67
C LEU A 128 4.35 2.18 9.92
N PHE A 129 4.64 3.34 9.33
CA PHE A 129 3.65 4.17 8.66
C PHE A 129 3.96 4.41 7.19
N THR A 130 2.94 4.34 6.34
CA THR A 130 2.95 4.90 4.98
C THR A 130 1.94 6.03 4.91
N LEU A 131 2.31 7.14 4.31
CA LEU A 131 1.43 8.28 4.09
C LEU A 131 1.01 8.36 2.63
N ASP A 132 -0.29 8.29 2.36
CA ASP A 132 -0.86 8.41 1.02
C ASP A 132 -1.78 9.64 0.90
N ALA A 133 -1.63 10.39 -0.20
CA ALA A 133 -2.57 11.44 -0.59
C ALA A 133 -3.66 10.81 -1.46
N LEU A 134 -4.86 10.63 -0.91
CA LEU A 134 -5.95 9.99 -1.62
C LEU A 134 -6.76 10.99 -2.47
N ARG A 135 -7.22 10.53 -3.63
CA ARG A 135 -8.33 11.17 -4.34
C ARG A 135 -9.62 11.07 -3.52
N CYS A 136 -10.73 11.60 -4.04
CA CYS A 136 -12.01 11.55 -3.33
C CYS A 136 -12.42 10.10 -3.03
N ILE A 137 -12.60 9.78 -1.74
CA ILE A 137 -13.06 8.46 -1.26
C ILE A 137 -14.59 8.37 -1.09
N GLY A 138 -15.34 9.39 -1.52
CA GLY A 138 -16.80 9.42 -1.43
C GLY A 138 -17.38 9.81 -0.06
N ALA A 139 -16.56 10.10 0.95
CA ALA A 139 -16.97 10.36 2.33
C ALA A 139 -17.22 11.86 2.63
N CYS A 140 -17.80 12.62 1.70
CA CYS A 140 -17.92 14.08 1.78
C CYS A 140 -18.73 14.58 2.99
N GLY A 141 -19.72 13.81 3.44
CA GLY A 141 -20.54 14.17 4.62
C GLY A 141 -19.77 14.19 5.94
N ILE A 142 -18.65 13.48 6.00
CA ILE A 142 -17.80 13.39 7.19
C ILE A 142 -16.42 14.05 7.00
N ALA A 143 -16.31 14.94 6.00
CA ALA A 143 -15.08 15.65 5.69
C ALA A 143 -14.63 16.60 6.82
N PRO A 144 -13.31 16.78 7.04
CA PRO A 144 -12.20 16.08 6.41
C PRO A 144 -12.08 14.62 6.84
N ALA A 145 -11.83 13.73 5.89
CA ALA A 145 -11.76 12.29 6.14
C ALA A 145 -10.33 11.77 5.96
N VAL A 146 -9.89 10.96 6.92
CA VAL A 146 -8.62 10.23 6.89
C VAL A 146 -8.91 8.75 7.09
N SER A 147 -8.26 7.89 6.32
CA SER A 147 -8.36 6.45 6.44
C SER A 147 -7.04 5.87 6.97
N ILE A 148 -7.10 4.94 7.92
CA ILE A 148 -5.92 4.18 8.38
C ILE A 148 -6.29 2.70 8.32
N ASN A 149 -5.63 1.94 7.46
CA ASN A 149 -5.92 0.53 7.21
C ASN A 149 -7.42 0.25 7.00
N GLY A 150 -8.13 1.15 6.28
CA GLY A 150 -9.56 1.03 6.00
C GLY A 150 -10.49 1.57 7.10
N LYS A 151 -9.99 1.86 8.30
CA LYS A 151 -10.76 2.56 9.34
C LYS A 151 -10.82 4.05 9.03
N VAL A 152 -12.02 4.61 8.88
CA VAL A 152 -12.21 6.01 8.50
C VAL A 152 -12.41 6.89 9.74
N TYR A 153 -11.60 7.93 9.85
CA TYR A 153 -11.69 8.99 10.84
C TYR A 153 -12.43 10.18 10.22
N SER A 154 -13.55 10.55 10.85
CA SER A 154 -14.41 11.64 10.39
C SER A 154 -14.04 12.97 11.01
N LYS A 155 -14.21 14.07 10.25
CA LYS A 155 -14.03 15.45 10.74
C LYS A 155 -12.69 15.63 11.47
N MET A 156 -11.64 14.99 10.94
CA MET A 156 -10.32 15.04 11.56
C MET A 156 -9.80 16.47 11.65
N THR A 157 -9.18 16.79 12.77
CA THR A 157 -8.52 18.08 13.01
C THR A 157 -7.00 17.90 13.08
N VAL A 158 -6.26 18.98 12.85
CA VAL A 158 -4.78 18.96 12.92
C VAL A 158 -4.29 18.54 14.32
N SER A 159 -5.01 18.93 15.38
CA SER A 159 -4.67 18.57 16.77
C SER A 159 -4.78 17.08 17.06
N GLN A 160 -5.68 16.36 16.38
CA GLN A 160 -5.87 14.93 16.58
C GLN A 160 -4.80 14.08 15.88
N VAL A 161 -4.02 14.64 14.95
CA VAL A 161 -3.01 13.89 14.19
C VAL A 161 -1.97 13.26 15.12
N SER A 162 -1.45 14.01 16.09
CA SER A 162 -0.46 13.51 17.04
C SER A 162 -1.02 12.37 17.92
N GLU A 163 -2.24 12.53 18.44
CA GLU A 163 -2.90 11.50 19.26
C GLU A 163 -3.10 10.19 18.48
N VAL A 164 -3.49 10.32 17.21
CA VAL A 164 -3.69 9.15 16.34
C VAL A 164 -2.37 8.44 16.08
N ILE A 165 -1.29 9.15 15.73
CA ILE A 165 0.04 8.55 15.53
C ILE A 165 0.51 7.83 16.79
N GLU A 166 0.39 8.48 17.96
CA GLU A 166 0.81 7.88 19.23
C GLU A 166 0.01 6.63 19.58
N SER A 167 -1.31 6.62 19.31
CA SER A 167 -2.15 5.47 19.56
C SER A 167 -1.69 4.24 18.76
N TYR A 168 -1.35 4.43 17.49
CA TYR A 168 -0.85 3.35 16.64
C TYR A 168 0.59 2.92 16.97
N ARG A 169 1.44 3.84 17.41
CA ARG A 169 2.77 3.49 17.93
C ARG A 169 2.69 2.62 19.18
N LYS A 170 1.80 2.96 20.13
CA LYS A 170 1.55 2.15 21.32
C LYS A 170 0.98 0.78 20.97
N GLU A 171 0.05 0.71 20.03
CA GLU A 171 -0.51 -0.56 19.55
C GLU A 171 0.58 -1.44 18.93
N ALA A 172 1.52 -0.85 18.19
CA ALA A 172 2.62 -1.58 17.58
C ALA A 172 3.62 -2.15 18.59
N GLN A 173 3.80 -1.49 19.73
CA GLN A 173 4.71 -1.93 20.81
C GLN A 173 4.11 -3.03 21.70
N ASN A 174 2.79 -3.18 21.71
CA ASN A 174 2.08 -4.15 22.55
C ASN A 174 1.80 -5.50 21.82
N VAL A 175 2.31 -5.68 20.61
CA VAL A 175 2.21 -6.90 19.78
C VAL A 175 3.59 -7.52 19.60
#